data_e0b9c0cfeeac691633e45ac6014f1dfd
#
_entry.id   e0b9c0cfeeac691633e45ac6014f1dfd
#
_cell.length_a   1.000
_cell.length_b   1.000
_cell.length_c   1.000
_cell.angle_alpha   90.00
_cell.angle_beta   90.00
_cell.angle_gamma   90.00
#
_symmetry.space_group_name_H-M   'P 1'
#
loop_
_entity.id
_entity.type
_entity.pdbx_description
1 polymer ?
#
loop_
_entity_poly.entity_id
_entity_poly.type
_entity_poly.pdbx_seq_one_letter_code
_entity_poly.pdbx_strand_id
1 'polypeptide(L)'
;MMAEQRMPEQVLPHFHGHDHPHPRLPAGQRLTPTQDLHIRGVVLPAGEVRDLWIHDGQCVEGPLPHARTLASECWVIPGLVDAHNHIGLDGHGAVDRETAEEQARVESRVGTLLIRDAGSPSDTHWIDARDDLPRMIRAGRHIARPKRYIRNYAAEVDPNDLVAEVERQAVAGDGWVKLVGDWIDRSIGDLAPLWPTDVARAAI
;
A
#
# COMPACT_ATOMS: atom_id res chain seq x y z
N MET A 1 -38.41 -23.45 -14.48
CA MET A 1 -37.85 -22.67 -15.59
C MET A 1 -37.84 -21.23 -15.12
N MET A 2 -36.76 -20.82 -14.42
CA MET A 2 -36.60 -19.46 -13.91
C MET A 2 -35.94 -18.61 -14.98
N ALA A 3 -36.58 -17.52 -15.34
CA ALA A 3 -36.08 -16.55 -16.30
C ALA A 3 -34.94 -15.75 -15.67
N GLU A 4 -33.80 -15.87 -16.28
CA GLU A 4 -32.58 -15.10 -15.94
C GLU A 4 -32.82 -13.65 -16.37
N GLN A 5 -33.07 -12.77 -15.40
CA GLN A 5 -33.14 -11.33 -15.66
C GLN A 5 -31.72 -10.82 -15.93
N ARG A 6 -31.37 -10.58 -17.19
CA ARG A 6 -30.19 -9.83 -17.59
C ARG A 6 -30.35 -8.41 -17.09
N MET A 7 -29.40 -7.99 -16.25
CA MET A 7 -29.22 -6.59 -15.90
C MET A 7 -28.94 -5.78 -17.18
N PRO A 8 -29.48 -4.58 -17.30
CA PRO A 8 -29.15 -3.72 -18.44
C PRO A 8 -27.66 -3.35 -18.39
N GLU A 9 -27.01 -3.53 -19.53
CA GLU A 9 -25.64 -3.11 -19.78
C GLU A 9 -25.55 -1.59 -19.60
N GLN A 10 -24.99 -1.14 -18.47
CA GLN A 10 -24.70 0.27 -18.26
C GLN A 10 -23.59 0.68 -19.22
N VAL A 11 -23.97 1.37 -20.28
CA VAL A 11 -23.02 2.02 -21.19
C VAL A 11 -22.33 3.13 -20.41
N LEU A 12 -21.13 2.84 -19.93
CA LEU A 12 -20.25 3.85 -19.32
C LEU A 12 -19.98 4.93 -20.39
N PRO A 13 -20.00 6.23 -20.02
CA PRO A 13 -19.68 7.28 -20.97
C PRO A 13 -18.28 7.07 -21.52
N HIS A 14 -18.15 6.86 -22.83
CA HIS A 14 -16.87 6.80 -23.51
C HIS A 14 -16.30 8.23 -23.55
N PHE A 15 -15.32 8.48 -22.69
CA PHE A 15 -14.44 9.62 -22.88
C PHE A 15 -13.52 9.30 -24.07
N HIS A 16 -13.78 9.91 -25.21
CA HIS A 16 -12.87 9.86 -26.33
C HIS A 16 -11.52 10.45 -25.88
N GLY A 17 -10.47 9.65 -25.95
CA GLY A 17 -9.11 10.08 -25.64
C GLY A 17 -8.66 11.15 -26.61
N HIS A 18 -9.01 12.39 -26.34
CA HIS A 18 -8.32 13.54 -26.89
C HIS A 18 -7.09 13.75 -26.03
N ASP A 19 -5.94 13.98 -26.66
CA ASP A 19 -4.70 14.43 -26.03
C ASP A 19 -4.93 15.77 -25.32
N HIS A 20 -5.65 15.73 -24.19
CA HIS A 20 -5.69 16.86 -23.27
C HIS A 20 -4.39 16.81 -22.47
N PRO A 21 -3.60 17.88 -22.48
CA PRO A 21 -2.47 17.94 -21.57
C PRO A 21 -3.01 17.81 -20.16
N HIS A 22 -2.73 16.66 -19.52
CA HIS A 22 -3.02 16.49 -18.11
C HIS A 22 -2.45 17.69 -17.37
N PRO A 23 -3.23 18.42 -16.55
CA PRO A 23 -2.69 19.49 -15.76
C PRO A 23 -1.68 18.88 -14.80
N ARG A 24 -0.41 18.84 -15.22
CA ARG A 24 0.69 18.54 -14.34
C ARG A 24 0.75 19.69 -13.36
N LEU A 25 0.45 19.43 -12.10
CA LEU A 25 0.83 20.37 -11.06
C LEU A 25 2.34 20.63 -11.25
N PRO A 26 2.78 21.88 -11.34
CA PRO A 26 4.20 22.19 -11.46
C PRO A 26 4.96 21.46 -10.37
N ALA A 27 5.99 20.71 -10.73
CA ALA A 27 6.83 20.02 -9.78
C ALA A 27 7.26 21.01 -8.68
N GLY A 28 6.86 20.76 -7.43
CA GLY A 28 7.20 21.60 -6.29
C GLY A 28 6.11 22.52 -5.73
N GLN A 29 4.93 22.65 -6.33
CA GLN A 29 3.81 23.31 -5.65
C GLN A 29 3.16 22.32 -4.68
N ARG A 30 3.58 22.38 -3.42
CA ARG A 30 2.78 21.83 -2.31
C ARG A 30 1.49 22.65 -2.26
N LEU A 31 0.35 21.99 -2.30
CA LEU A 31 -0.91 22.60 -1.93
C LEU A 31 -0.77 22.99 -0.45
N THR A 32 -0.99 24.27 -0.13
CA THR A 32 -1.02 24.67 1.28
C THR A 32 -2.26 24.04 1.91
N PRO A 33 -2.18 23.50 3.14
CA PRO A 33 -3.33 22.86 3.80
C PRO A 33 -4.58 23.73 3.88
N THR A 34 -4.44 25.03 3.74
CA THR A 34 -5.49 26.04 3.87
C THR A 34 -6.20 26.38 2.54
N GLN A 35 -5.87 25.74 1.43
CA GLN A 35 -6.52 26.05 0.15
C GLN A 35 -7.69 25.10 -0.09
N ASP A 36 -8.88 25.65 -0.23
CA ASP A 36 -10.06 24.91 -0.64
C ASP A 36 -9.93 24.45 -2.08
N LEU A 37 -10.27 23.19 -2.33
CA LEU A 37 -10.11 22.56 -3.62
C LEU A 37 -11.45 22.01 -4.12
N HIS A 38 -11.57 21.93 -5.44
CA HIS A 38 -12.71 21.38 -6.13
C HIS A 38 -12.24 20.42 -7.23
N ILE A 39 -12.92 19.29 -7.35
CA ILE A 39 -12.75 18.31 -8.43
C ILE A 39 -14.14 17.96 -8.95
N ARG A 40 -14.30 17.94 -10.28
CA ARG A 40 -15.52 17.44 -10.92
C ARG A 40 -15.17 16.25 -11.81
N GLY A 41 -15.75 15.10 -11.54
CA GLY A 41 -15.44 13.90 -12.31
C GLY A 41 -16.38 12.75 -12.04
N VAL A 42 -16.16 11.64 -12.76
CA VAL A 42 -16.86 10.38 -12.54
C VAL A 42 -16.29 9.68 -11.32
N VAL A 43 -17.05 9.57 -10.26
CA VAL A 43 -16.60 8.96 -8.99
C VAL A 43 -16.90 7.47 -8.96
N LEU A 44 -15.86 6.66 -8.86
CA LEU A 44 -15.98 5.20 -8.74
C LEU A 44 -16.14 4.77 -7.26
N PRO A 45 -16.83 3.64 -7.00
CA PRO A 45 -17.43 2.69 -7.95
C PRO A 45 -18.83 3.10 -8.48
N ALA A 46 -19.43 4.17 -7.99
CA ALA A 46 -20.80 4.55 -8.35
C ALA A 46 -20.96 4.92 -9.83
N GLY A 47 -19.89 5.37 -10.50
CA GLY A 47 -19.92 5.77 -11.91
C GLY A 47 -20.69 7.08 -12.17
N GLU A 48 -20.92 7.89 -11.15
CA GLU A 48 -21.68 9.12 -11.23
C GLU A 48 -20.76 10.35 -11.34
N VAL A 49 -21.15 11.31 -12.14
CA VAL A 49 -20.47 12.61 -12.18
C VAL A 49 -20.83 13.41 -10.93
N ARG A 50 -19.82 13.76 -10.14
CA ARG A 50 -19.98 14.51 -8.90
C ARG A 50 -18.99 15.68 -8.83
N ASP A 51 -19.39 16.69 -8.07
CA ASP A 51 -18.51 17.72 -7.57
C ASP A 51 -18.01 17.33 -6.18
N LEU A 52 -16.69 17.29 -6.00
CA LEU A 52 -16.03 17.00 -4.73
C LEU A 52 -15.35 18.26 -4.23
N TRP A 53 -15.64 18.64 -3.00
CA TRP A 53 -15.08 19.80 -2.33
C TRP A 53 -14.16 19.34 -1.22
N ILE A 54 -13.00 19.96 -1.11
CA ILE A 54 -11.97 19.57 -0.15
C ILE A 54 -11.58 20.80 0.65
N HIS A 55 -11.72 20.69 1.96
CA HIS A 55 -11.31 21.69 2.95
C HIS A 55 -10.40 21.00 3.98
N ASP A 56 -9.25 21.58 4.25
CA ASP A 56 -8.25 21.03 5.18
C ASP A 56 -7.97 19.51 4.95
N GLY A 57 -7.83 19.11 3.67
CA GLY A 57 -7.55 17.73 3.30
C GLY A 57 -8.72 16.75 3.45
N GLN A 58 -9.91 17.22 3.82
CA GLN A 58 -11.10 16.41 3.99
C GLN A 58 -12.15 16.73 2.91
N CYS A 59 -12.82 15.67 2.41
CA CYS A 59 -14.01 15.86 1.58
C CYS A 59 -15.15 16.43 2.44
N VAL A 60 -15.74 17.52 1.98
CA VAL A 60 -16.83 18.20 2.67
C VAL A 60 -18.02 18.41 1.73
N GLU A 61 -19.18 18.67 2.30
CA GLU A 61 -20.33 19.12 1.54
C GLU A 61 -20.08 20.57 1.04
N GLY A 62 -20.36 20.80 -0.24
CA GLY A 62 -20.12 22.09 -0.86
C GLY A 62 -21.36 22.68 -1.50
N PRO A 63 -21.25 23.78 -2.24
CA PRO A 63 -20.01 24.37 -2.76
C PRO A 63 -19.22 25.22 -1.76
N LEU A 64 -17.89 25.19 -1.88
CA LEU A 64 -17.01 26.07 -1.14
C LEU A 64 -16.69 27.31 -1.98
N PRO A 65 -17.03 28.53 -1.50
CA PRO A 65 -16.66 29.77 -2.17
C PRO A 65 -15.14 29.87 -2.31
N HIS A 66 -14.67 30.24 -3.50
CA HIS A 66 -13.25 30.43 -3.79
C HIS A 66 -12.39 29.13 -3.86
N ALA A 67 -13.00 27.93 -3.83
CA ALA A 67 -12.27 26.71 -4.05
C ALA A 67 -11.61 26.69 -5.43
N ARG A 68 -10.34 26.29 -5.48
CA ARG A 68 -9.62 26.14 -6.73
C ARG A 68 -10.00 24.83 -7.40
N THR A 69 -10.51 24.87 -8.63
CA THR A 69 -10.72 23.63 -9.41
C THR A 69 -9.39 23.03 -9.83
N LEU A 70 -9.10 21.82 -9.35
CA LEU A 70 -7.90 21.08 -9.71
C LEU A 70 -8.07 20.31 -11.01
N ALA A 71 -9.24 19.70 -11.19
CA ALA A 71 -9.56 18.89 -12.36
C ALA A 71 -11.06 18.92 -12.65
N SER A 72 -11.40 18.83 -13.92
CA SER A 72 -12.74 18.57 -14.43
C SER A 72 -12.67 17.50 -15.50
N GLU A 73 -13.79 16.80 -15.77
CA GLU A 73 -13.87 15.74 -16.78
C GLU A 73 -12.83 14.60 -16.55
N CYS A 74 -12.65 14.20 -15.28
CA CYS A 74 -11.71 13.19 -14.87
C CYS A 74 -12.44 11.99 -14.24
N TRP A 75 -11.68 10.91 -14.04
CA TRP A 75 -12.09 9.80 -13.17
C TRP A 75 -11.55 10.05 -11.76
N VAL A 76 -12.39 9.88 -10.76
CA VAL A 76 -12.01 9.91 -9.35
C VAL A 76 -12.14 8.50 -8.80
N ILE A 77 -11.04 7.94 -8.38
CA ILE A 77 -10.95 6.60 -7.80
C ILE A 77 -10.53 6.70 -6.34
N PRO A 78 -10.87 5.72 -5.50
CA PRO A 78 -10.24 5.57 -4.20
C PRO A 78 -8.72 5.47 -4.36
N GLY A 79 -7.98 5.93 -3.35
CA GLY A 79 -6.52 5.76 -3.33
C GLY A 79 -6.15 4.29 -3.49
N LEU A 80 -5.11 4.01 -4.25
CA LEU A 80 -4.65 2.64 -4.47
C LEU A 80 -4.07 2.06 -3.18
N VAL A 81 -4.25 0.76 -3.00
CA VAL A 81 -3.65 0.00 -1.90
C VAL A 81 -2.66 -0.99 -2.49
N ASP A 82 -1.39 -0.84 -2.16
CA ASP A 82 -0.41 -1.89 -2.42
C ASP A 82 -0.42 -2.88 -1.25
N ALA A 83 -0.96 -4.05 -1.50
CA ALA A 83 -1.15 -5.09 -0.48
C ALA A 83 0.10 -5.95 -0.23
N HIS A 84 1.19 -5.76 -0.97
CA HIS A 84 2.42 -6.51 -0.82
C HIS A 84 3.63 -5.70 -1.30
N ASN A 85 4.16 -4.89 -0.43
CA ASN A 85 5.32 -4.04 -0.69
C ASN A 85 6.41 -4.25 0.39
N HIS A 86 7.57 -3.68 0.17
CA HIS A 86 8.72 -3.74 1.07
C HIS A 86 9.47 -2.40 1.08
N ILE A 87 8.91 -1.40 1.73
CA ILE A 87 9.62 -0.12 1.90
C ILE A 87 10.79 -0.31 2.87
N GLY A 88 11.94 0.21 2.51
CA GLY A 88 13.14 0.08 3.33
C GLY A 88 13.96 -1.20 3.07
N LEU A 89 13.66 -1.90 1.97
CA LEU A 89 14.30 -3.16 1.58
C LEU A 89 14.75 -3.10 0.13
N ASP A 90 15.93 -3.67 -0.16
CA ASP A 90 16.42 -3.94 -1.51
C ASP A 90 17.01 -5.37 -1.62
N GLY A 91 17.65 -5.69 -2.75
CA GLY A 91 18.27 -7.00 -2.98
C GLY A 91 19.41 -7.38 -2.00
N HIS A 92 19.87 -6.46 -1.17
CA HIS A 92 20.97 -6.65 -0.22
C HIS A 92 20.52 -6.63 1.24
N GLY A 93 19.28 -6.24 1.52
CA GLY A 93 18.69 -6.14 2.85
C GLY A 93 18.17 -4.74 3.16
N ALA A 94 18.38 -4.27 4.40
CA ALA A 94 17.97 -2.95 4.82
C ALA A 94 18.64 -1.86 3.99
N VAL A 95 17.85 -0.85 3.59
CA VAL A 95 18.38 0.37 2.98
C VAL A 95 18.39 1.54 3.98
N ASP A 96 19.08 2.60 3.64
CA ASP A 96 19.06 3.83 4.42
C ASP A 96 17.72 4.57 4.30
N ARG A 97 17.55 5.56 5.15
CA ARG A 97 16.32 6.34 5.23
C ARG A 97 16.02 7.11 3.93
N GLU A 98 17.04 7.63 3.26
CA GLU A 98 16.87 8.40 2.02
C GLU A 98 16.34 7.51 0.89
N THR A 99 16.91 6.32 0.76
CA THR A 99 16.44 5.30 -0.20
C THR A 99 15.01 4.85 0.12
N ALA A 100 14.70 4.57 1.39
CA ALA A 100 13.35 4.20 1.82
C ALA A 100 12.33 5.32 1.56
N GLU A 101 12.72 6.59 1.75
CA GLU A 101 11.88 7.75 1.43
C GLU A 101 11.58 7.83 -0.08
N GLU A 102 12.57 7.63 -0.94
CA GLU A 102 12.35 7.64 -2.38
C GLU A 102 11.47 6.46 -2.83
N GLN A 103 11.64 5.27 -2.26
CA GLN A 103 10.74 4.14 -2.49
C GLN A 103 9.27 4.52 -2.18
N ALA A 104 9.03 5.09 -1.00
CA ALA A 104 7.68 5.54 -0.62
C ALA A 104 7.15 6.68 -1.51
N ARG A 105 8.02 7.58 -1.99
CA ARG A 105 7.64 8.63 -2.95
C ARG A 105 7.23 8.07 -4.32
N VAL A 106 7.92 7.04 -4.79
CA VAL A 106 7.56 6.37 -6.05
C VAL A 106 6.15 5.82 -5.95
N GLU A 107 5.81 5.15 -4.85
CA GLU A 107 4.45 4.66 -4.59
C GLU A 107 3.41 5.79 -4.56
N SER A 108 3.70 6.87 -3.84
CA SER A 108 2.81 8.04 -3.78
C SER A 108 2.55 8.63 -5.18
N ARG A 109 3.57 8.71 -6.05
CA ARG A 109 3.45 9.29 -7.40
C ARG A 109 2.57 8.47 -8.35
N VAL A 110 2.41 7.17 -8.10
CA VAL A 110 1.52 6.31 -8.89
C VAL A 110 0.12 6.16 -8.28
N GLY A 111 -0.15 6.88 -7.18
CA GLY A 111 -1.48 6.93 -6.56
C GLY A 111 -1.69 5.92 -5.43
N THR A 112 -0.65 5.21 -4.99
CA THR A 112 -0.71 4.38 -3.79
C THR A 112 -0.80 5.27 -2.56
N LEU A 113 -1.88 5.15 -1.78
CA LEU A 113 -2.11 5.92 -0.56
C LEU A 113 -2.02 5.06 0.71
N LEU A 114 -2.05 3.74 0.56
CA LEU A 114 -1.86 2.79 1.65
C LEU A 114 -0.97 1.64 1.18
N ILE A 115 0.03 1.32 1.96
CA ILE A 115 0.93 0.18 1.75
C ILE A 115 0.72 -0.81 2.88
N ARG A 116 0.44 -2.06 2.53
CA ARG A 116 0.62 -3.19 3.42
C ARG A 116 2.03 -3.74 3.22
N ASP A 117 2.94 -3.30 4.07
CA ASP A 117 4.32 -3.76 4.04
C ASP A 117 4.40 -5.22 4.50
N ALA A 118 4.84 -6.09 3.61
CA ALA A 118 4.99 -7.51 3.87
C ALA A 118 6.33 -7.85 4.54
N GLY A 119 6.95 -6.90 5.19
CA GLY A 119 8.14 -7.06 6.04
C GLY A 119 9.36 -6.35 5.49
N SER A 120 10.03 -5.63 6.38
CA SER A 120 11.29 -4.95 6.11
C SER A 120 12.19 -5.04 7.35
N PRO A 121 13.51 -5.14 7.17
CA PRO A 121 14.46 -5.02 8.27
C PRO A 121 14.71 -3.56 8.70
N SER A 122 14.22 -2.57 7.93
CA SER A 122 14.35 -1.15 8.21
C SER A 122 13.20 -0.63 9.08
N ASP A 123 13.50 0.28 10.01
CA ASP A 123 12.45 1.02 10.69
C ASP A 123 11.88 2.10 9.78
N THR A 124 10.60 2.00 9.46
CA THR A 124 9.86 2.92 8.59
C THR A 124 8.76 3.70 9.32
N HIS A 125 8.69 3.68 10.67
CA HIS A 125 7.67 4.39 11.45
C HIS A 125 7.72 5.92 11.26
N TRP A 126 8.85 6.46 10.88
CA TRP A 126 9.00 7.88 10.56
C TRP A 126 8.11 8.34 9.38
N ILE A 127 7.64 7.42 8.53
CA ILE A 127 6.72 7.70 7.42
C ILE A 127 5.37 8.18 7.95
N ASP A 128 4.93 7.71 9.11
CA ASP A 128 3.62 8.05 9.69
C ASP A 128 3.49 9.55 10.05
N ALA A 129 4.63 10.24 10.20
CA ALA A 129 4.68 11.69 10.41
C ALA A 129 4.69 12.50 9.10
N ARG A 130 4.44 11.86 7.95
CA ARG A 130 4.56 12.45 6.61
C ARG A 130 3.23 12.40 5.86
N ASP A 131 2.67 13.58 5.57
CA ASP A 131 1.40 13.70 4.82
C ASP A 131 1.57 13.52 3.31
N ASP A 132 2.81 13.56 2.81
CA ASP A 132 3.16 13.45 1.38
C ASP A 132 3.56 12.01 0.97
N LEU A 133 3.53 11.06 1.89
CA LEU A 133 3.84 9.66 1.67
C LEU A 133 2.61 8.77 1.95
N PRO A 134 2.56 7.54 1.39
CA PRO A 134 1.49 6.60 1.70
C PRO A 134 1.46 6.25 3.19
N ARG A 135 0.29 5.99 3.72
CA ARG A 135 0.16 5.32 5.03
C ARG A 135 0.67 3.89 4.94
N MET A 136 1.17 3.37 6.06
CA MET A 136 1.71 2.02 6.10
C MET A 136 1.04 1.16 7.16
N ILE A 137 0.92 -0.14 6.86
CA ILE A 137 0.61 -1.21 7.82
C ILE A 137 1.75 -2.22 7.71
N ARG A 138 2.55 -2.36 8.76
CA ARG A 138 3.84 -3.06 8.74
C ARG A 138 3.75 -4.46 9.34
N ALA A 139 4.47 -5.40 8.73
CA ALA A 139 4.61 -6.75 9.26
C ALA A 139 5.86 -6.94 10.16
N GLY A 140 6.61 -5.88 10.44
CA GLY A 140 7.92 -6.01 11.04
C GLY A 140 8.92 -6.68 10.10
N ARG A 141 9.89 -7.40 10.63
CA ARG A 141 10.86 -8.15 9.85
C ARG A 141 10.32 -9.54 9.49
N HIS A 142 10.66 -10.05 8.31
CA HIS A 142 10.36 -11.44 7.94
C HIS A 142 10.87 -12.42 9.02
N ILE A 143 10.18 -13.51 9.24
CA ILE A 143 10.62 -14.57 10.14
C ILE A 143 10.93 -15.83 9.33
N ALA A 144 12.13 -16.36 9.45
CA ALA A 144 12.56 -17.58 8.75
C ALA A 144 13.46 -18.43 9.63
N ARG A 145 13.70 -19.68 9.21
CA ARG A 145 14.74 -20.50 9.83
C ARG A 145 16.14 -20.06 9.38
N PRO A 146 17.19 -20.31 10.18
CA PRO A 146 18.56 -19.95 9.83
C PRO A 146 18.96 -20.46 8.44
N LYS A 147 19.43 -19.55 7.59
CA LYS A 147 19.87 -19.83 6.21
C LYS A 147 18.79 -20.38 5.28
N ARG A 148 17.52 -20.23 5.62
CA ARG A 148 16.38 -20.72 4.85
C ARG A 148 15.51 -19.57 4.31
N TYR A 149 16.15 -18.47 3.97
CA TYR A 149 15.54 -17.34 3.25
C TYR A 149 16.62 -16.47 2.58
N ILE A 150 16.22 -15.35 1.99
CA ILE A 150 17.13 -14.35 1.42
C ILE A 150 17.98 -13.77 2.55
N ARG A 151 19.28 -13.67 2.30
CA ARG A 151 20.22 -13.16 3.29
C ARG A 151 19.88 -11.73 3.71
N ASN A 152 20.00 -11.42 4.98
CA ASN A 152 19.75 -10.10 5.59
C ASN A 152 18.28 -9.65 5.62
N TYR A 153 17.32 -10.46 5.14
CA TYR A 153 15.90 -10.10 5.17
C TYR A 153 15.26 -10.47 6.51
N ALA A 154 15.38 -11.73 6.91
CA ALA A 154 14.63 -12.29 8.01
C ALA A 154 15.31 -12.14 9.37
N ALA A 155 14.48 -12.14 10.43
CA ALA A 155 14.89 -12.60 11.73
C ALA A 155 14.98 -14.12 11.65
N GLU A 156 16.17 -14.66 11.84
CA GLU A 156 16.42 -16.10 11.74
C GLU A 156 16.30 -16.75 13.12
N VAL A 157 15.33 -17.66 13.27
CA VAL A 157 15.05 -18.33 14.56
C VAL A 157 14.82 -19.84 14.38
N ASP A 158 15.06 -20.58 15.43
CA ASP A 158 14.71 -22.01 15.50
C ASP A 158 13.21 -22.20 15.81
N PRO A 159 12.63 -23.37 15.49
CA PRO A 159 11.21 -23.63 15.74
C PRO A 159 10.74 -23.36 17.18
N ASN A 160 11.60 -23.64 18.16
CA ASN A 160 11.25 -23.44 19.57
C ASN A 160 11.08 -21.95 19.96
N ASP A 161 11.69 -21.05 19.18
CA ASP A 161 11.66 -19.61 19.43
C ASP A 161 10.62 -18.88 18.55
N LEU A 162 9.91 -19.62 17.68
CA LEU A 162 9.01 -19.02 16.69
C LEU A 162 7.91 -18.17 17.31
N VAL A 163 7.23 -18.67 18.34
CA VAL A 163 6.12 -17.96 19.00
C VAL A 163 6.61 -16.63 19.56
N ALA A 164 7.71 -16.64 20.29
CA ALA A 164 8.30 -15.43 20.87
C ALA A 164 8.75 -14.44 19.79
N GLU A 165 9.24 -14.92 18.65
CA GLU A 165 9.61 -14.05 17.53
C GLU A 165 8.39 -13.45 16.84
N VAL A 166 7.33 -14.22 16.64
CA VAL A 166 6.06 -13.72 16.09
C VAL A 166 5.51 -12.58 16.97
N GLU A 167 5.45 -12.77 18.29
CA GLU A 167 5.03 -11.72 19.23
C GLU A 167 5.91 -10.47 19.11
N ARG A 168 7.23 -10.65 19.01
CA ARG A 168 8.18 -9.54 18.89
C ARG A 168 7.98 -8.76 17.60
N GLN A 169 7.82 -9.45 16.46
CA GLN A 169 7.63 -8.79 15.18
C GLN A 169 6.24 -8.16 15.04
N ALA A 170 5.21 -8.73 15.66
CA ALA A 170 3.89 -8.12 15.72
C ALA A 170 3.91 -6.78 16.48
N VAL A 171 4.69 -6.69 17.57
CA VAL A 171 4.89 -5.44 18.33
C VAL A 171 5.80 -4.45 17.60
N ALA A 172 6.81 -4.95 16.89
CA ALA A 172 7.71 -4.11 16.09
C ALA A 172 7.05 -3.55 14.81
N GLY A 173 6.01 -4.21 14.32
CA GLY A 173 5.15 -3.76 13.23
C GLY A 173 3.82 -3.22 13.74
N ASP A 174 2.79 -3.35 12.92
CA ASP A 174 1.43 -2.85 13.17
C ASP A 174 0.45 -4.00 13.50
N GLY A 175 0.90 -5.03 14.20
CA GLY A 175 0.08 -6.11 14.74
C GLY A 175 -0.06 -7.34 13.84
N TRP A 176 0.69 -7.44 12.75
CA TRP A 176 0.75 -8.63 11.91
C TRP A 176 2.18 -8.98 11.52
N VAL A 177 2.41 -10.18 10.99
CA VAL A 177 3.75 -10.68 10.72
C VAL A 177 3.87 -11.34 9.36
N LYS A 178 5.07 -11.36 8.81
CA LYS A 178 5.43 -12.13 7.62
C LYS A 178 6.22 -13.38 8.05
N LEU A 179 5.56 -14.52 8.02
CA LEU A 179 6.18 -15.81 8.24
C LEU A 179 6.55 -16.44 6.89
N VAL A 180 7.82 -16.80 6.71
CA VAL A 180 8.27 -17.59 5.56
C VAL A 180 7.84 -19.04 5.80
N GLY A 181 6.89 -19.54 5.01
CA GLY A 181 6.28 -20.86 5.21
C GLY A 181 7.13 -22.02 4.70
N ASP A 182 7.80 -21.81 3.56
CA ASP A 182 8.64 -22.81 2.88
C ASP A 182 9.87 -22.17 2.24
N TRP A 183 10.83 -22.98 1.89
CA TRP A 183 12.03 -22.56 1.15
C TRP A 183 12.69 -23.76 0.47
N ILE A 184 13.55 -23.51 -0.51
CA ILE A 184 14.31 -24.54 -1.21
C ILE A 184 15.12 -25.38 -0.22
N ASP A 185 14.88 -26.68 -0.23
CA ASP A 185 15.71 -27.69 0.43
C ASP A 185 16.62 -28.35 -0.58
N ARG A 186 17.91 -28.08 -0.48
CA ARG A 186 18.90 -28.58 -1.44
C ARG A 186 19.06 -30.10 -1.41
N SER A 187 18.65 -30.77 -0.32
CA SER A 187 18.74 -32.23 -0.20
C SER A 187 17.69 -32.93 -1.05
N ILE A 188 16.56 -32.32 -1.27
CA ILE A 188 15.47 -32.84 -2.11
C ILE A 188 15.32 -32.10 -3.45
N GLY A 189 16.01 -30.98 -3.61
CA GLY A 189 15.95 -30.17 -4.83
C GLY A 189 14.62 -29.44 -5.06
N ASP A 190 13.79 -29.29 -4.03
CA ASP A 190 12.45 -28.71 -4.10
C ASP A 190 12.13 -27.88 -2.84
N LEU A 191 10.97 -27.23 -2.82
CA LEU A 191 10.47 -26.52 -1.66
C LEU A 191 10.11 -27.49 -0.52
N ALA A 192 10.46 -27.10 0.69
CA ALA A 192 10.09 -27.84 1.90
C ALA A 192 9.58 -26.88 2.98
N PRO A 193 8.58 -27.30 3.77
CA PRO A 193 8.09 -26.49 4.89
C PRO A 193 9.22 -26.14 5.86
N LEU A 194 9.21 -24.91 6.35
CA LEU A 194 10.20 -24.45 7.32
C LEU A 194 9.85 -24.83 8.75
N TRP A 195 8.57 -24.95 9.06
CA TRP A 195 8.09 -25.09 10.43
C TRP A 195 7.31 -26.39 10.62
N PRO A 196 7.47 -27.08 11.75
CA PRO A 196 6.53 -28.12 12.16
C PRO A 196 5.12 -27.52 12.26
N THR A 197 4.11 -28.31 11.84
CA THR A 197 2.72 -27.81 11.76
C THR A 197 2.16 -27.37 13.11
N ASP A 198 2.49 -28.06 14.17
CA ASP A 198 2.09 -27.73 15.54
C ASP A 198 2.72 -26.42 16.03
N VAL A 199 4.00 -26.19 15.72
CA VAL A 199 4.72 -24.95 16.04
C VAL A 199 4.14 -23.78 15.26
N ALA A 200 3.92 -23.95 13.94
CA ALA A 200 3.30 -22.91 13.12
C ALA A 200 1.89 -22.55 13.64
N ARG A 201 1.08 -23.55 14.00
CA ARG A 201 -0.27 -23.35 14.55
C ARG A 201 -0.25 -22.61 15.89
N ALA A 202 0.75 -22.85 16.71
CA ALA A 202 0.89 -22.16 17.99
C ALA A 202 1.32 -20.69 17.84
N ALA A 203 1.94 -20.35 16.72
CA ALA A 203 2.47 -19.02 16.43
C ALA A 203 1.47 -18.10 15.67
N ILE A 204 0.37 -18.67 15.14
CA ILE A 204 -0.68 -17.94 14.40
C ILE A 204 -1.93 -17.81 15.27
#